data_bf2d881e0235dbd8f7af5a7ea2605165
#
_entry.id   bf2d881e0235dbd8f7af5a7ea2605165
#
_cell.length_a   1.000
_cell.length_b   1.000
_cell.length_c   1.000
_cell.angle_alpha   90.00
_cell.angle_beta   90.00
_cell.angle_gamma   90.00
#
_symmetry.space_group_name_H-M   'P 1'
#
loop_
_entity.id
_entity.type
_entity.pdbx_description
1 polymer ?
#
loop_
_entity_poly.entity_id
_entity_poly.type
_entity_poly.pdbx_seq_one_letter_code
_entity_poly.pdbx_strand_id
1 'polypeptide(L)'
;WRKQEYVTETTDFISRSRGSRSYPWRVLAITEKDTDMPVNNLVYALASPNRIGDTSWIKTGKVAWDWWNDWNLKGVPFKAGINMDTYKYYIDFASRNGLEFIVLDEGWYDPKSGDMLTVIPELDLPELIAYGKSKGVEIVLWTVFNVLDSQLEAACKKYADMGIKGFKVD
;
A
#
# COMPACT_ATOMS: atom_id res chain seq x y z
N TRP A 1 -6.07 3.69 16.68
CA TRP A 1 -7.02 2.81 17.37
C TRP A 1 -7.80 2.05 16.33
N ARG A 2 -7.46 0.77 16.10
CA ARG A 2 -8.31 -0.12 15.29
C ARG A 2 -9.63 -0.27 16.04
N LYS A 3 -10.73 0.10 15.39
CA LYS A 3 -12.04 -0.36 15.85
C LYS A 3 -11.98 -1.88 15.80
N GLN A 4 -12.10 -2.54 16.95
CA GLN A 4 -12.27 -3.98 16.96
C GLN A 4 -13.56 -4.30 16.22
N GLU A 5 -13.45 -5.06 15.16
CA GLU A 5 -14.61 -5.64 14.50
C GLU A 5 -15.21 -6.68 15.46
N TYR A 6 -16.49 -6.57 15.69
CA TYR A 6 -17.23 -7.53 16.48
C TYR A 6 -18.52 -7.90 15.74
N VAL A 7 -18.92 -9.13 15.95
CA VAL A 7 -20.17 -9.65 15.35
C VAL A 7 -21.34 -8.91 15.95
N THR A 8 -22.07 -8.18 15.13
CA THR A 8 -23.30 -7.47 15.52
C THR A 8 -24.57 -8.29 15.23
N GLU A 9 -24.49 -9.20 14.27
CA GLU A 9 -25.59 -10.04 13.85
C GLU A 9 -25.07 -11.34 13.24
N THR A 10 -25.77 -12.44 13.46
CA THR A 10 -25.55 -13.72 12.78
C THR A 10 -26.75 -14.09 11.93
N THR A 11 -26.51 -14.61 10.75
CA THR A 11 -27.54 -15.10 9.84
C THR A 11 -27.30 -16.57 9.50
N ASP A 12 -28.32 -17.24 9.00
CA ASP A 12 -28.26 -18.62 8.56
C ASP A 12 -27.78 -18.79 7.10
N PHE A 13 -27.30 -17.71 6.48
CA PHE A 13 -26.80 -17.71 5.11
C PHE A 13 -25.45 -16.94 5.02
N ILE A 14 -24.60 -17.37 4.11
CA ILE A 14 -23.29 -16.74 3.87
C ILE A 14 -23.43 -15.45 3.05
N SER A 15 -24.33 -15.45 2.10
CA SER A 15 -24.60 -14.27 1.27
C SER A 15 -26.00 -14.36 0.66
N ARG A 16 -26.60 -13.19 0.46
CA ARG A 16 -27.86 -13.04 -0.27
C ARG A 16 -27.63 -12.19 -1.50
N SER A 17 -27.92 -12.70 -2.69
CA SER A 17 -27.79 -11.99 -3.96
C SER A 17 -29.09 -11.97 -4.72
N ARG A 18 -29.30 -10.91 -5.52
CA ARG A 18 -30.46 -10.78 -6.39
C ARG A 18 -30.10 -11.28 -7.78
N GLY A 19 -30.99 -12.14 -8.37
CA GLY A 19 -30.84 -12.62 -9.74
C GLY A 19 -29.57 -13.43 -9.99
N SER A 20 -29.09 -13.43 -11.21
CA SER A 20 -27.86 -14.09 -11.64
C SER A 20 -26.65 -13.19 -11.32
N ARG A 21 -25.55 -13.80 -10.91
CA ARG A 21 -24.25 -13.13 -10.77
C ARG A 21 -23.11 -14.08 -11.07
N SER A 22 -21.98 -13.53 -11.51
CA SER A 22 -20.73 -14.26 -11.63
C SER A 22 -20.00 -14.24 -10.29
N TYR A 23 -19.39 -15.36 -9.94
CA TYR A 23 -18.56 -15.49 -8.77
C TYR A 23 -17.09 -15.58 -9.18
N PRO A 24 -16.16 -15.10 -8.36
CA PRO A 24 -14.75 -15.27 -8.66
C PRO A 24 -14.36 -16.75 -8.58
N TRP A 25 -13.43 -17.13 -9.42
CA TRP A 25 -12.78 -18.43 -9.31
C TRP A 25 -12.02 -18.55 -8.00
N ARG A 26 -12.13 -19.72 -7.39
CA ARG A 26 -11.26 -20.13 -6.27
C ARG A 26 -10.49 -21.34 -6.70
N VAL A 27 -9.18 -21.28 -6.53
CA VAL A 27 -8.26 -22.32 -6.94
C VAL A 27 -7.53 -22.86 -5.71
N LEU A 28 -7.53 -24.18 -5.56
CA LEU A 28 -6.77 -24.88 -4.54
C LEU A 28 -5.65 -25.65 -5.23
N ALA A 29 -4.40 -25.32 -4.91
CA ALA A 29 -3.25 -26.09 -5.33
C ALA A 29 -2.99 -27.19 -4.29
N ILE A 30 -3.03 -28.45 -4.72
CA ILE A 30 -2.75 -29.61 -3.89
C ILE A 30 -1.48 -30.25 -4.40
N THR A 31 -0.49 -30.43 -3.55
CA THR A 31 0.80 -31.04 -3.89
C THR A 31 1.10 -32.18 -2.93
N GLU A 32 1.85 -33.17 -3.38
CA GLU A 32 2.31 -34.27 -2.53
C GLU A 32 3.55 -33.91 -1.72
N LYS A 33 4.31 -32.92 -2.17
CA LYS A 33 5.55 -32.46 -1.53
C LYS A 33 5.54 -30.94 -1.37
N ASP A 34 6.04 -30.46 -0.25
CA ASP A 34 6.18 -29.02 0.03
C ASP A 34 7.04 -28.31 -1.01
N THR A 35 8.02 -28.98 -1.56
CA THR A 35 8.92 -28.47 -2.61
C THR A 35 8.22 -28.14 -3.92
N ASP A 36 7.03 -28.66 -4.14
CA ASP A 36 6.25 -28.40 -5.37
C ASP A 36 5.48 -27.06 -5.29
N MET A 37 5.27 -26.53 -4.07
CA MET A 37 4.54 -25.27 -3.89
C MET A 37 5.26 -24.05 -4.48
N PRO A 38 6.56 -23.84 -4.25
CA PRO A 38 7.27 -22.68 -4.81
C PRO A 38 7.32 -22.65 -6.34
N VAL A 39 7.21 -23.80 -6.99
CA VAL A 39 7.26 -23.92 -8.46
C VAL A 39 5.87 -24.05 -9.09
N ASN A 40 4.82 -23.96 -8.28
CA ASN A 40 3.45 -24.01 -8.77
C ASN A 40 3.09 -22.75 -9.55
N ASN A 41 2.68 -22.91 -10.80
CA ASN A 41 2.36 -21.80 -11.70
C ASN A 41 0.86 -21.70 -12.05
N LEU A 42 -0.02 -22.36 -11.30
CA LEU A 42 -1.46 -22.36 -11.56
C LEU A 42 -2.05 -20.94 -11.63
N VAL A 43 -1.55 -20.02 -10.83
CA VAL A 43 -2.00 -18.62 -10.87
C VAL A 43 -1.78 -18.02 -12.25
N TYR A 44 -0.61 -18.22 -12.83
CA TYR A 44 -0.30 -17.72 -14.18
C TYR A 44 -1.07 -18.46 -15.28
N ALA A 45 -1.25 -19.76 -15.13
CA ALA A 45 -1.96 -20.58 -16.10
C ALA A 45 -3.47 -20.26 -16.17
N LEU A 46 -4.06 -19.84 -15.05
CA LEU A 46 -5.48 -19.56 -14.91
C LEU A 46 -5.81 -18.06 -14.94
N ALA A 47 -4.82 -17.20 -14.85
CA ALA A 47 -5.02 -15.76 -14.88
C ALA A 47 -5.51 -15.29 -16.26
N SER A 48 -6.35 -14.26 -16.26
CA SER A 48 -6.72 -13.58 -17.49
C SER A 48 -5.48 -12.98 -18.16
N PRO A 49 -5.46 -12.85 -19.48
CA PRO A 49 -4.38 -12.15 -20.18
C PRO A 49 -4.16 -10.74 -19.63
N ASN A 50 -2.91 -10.29 -19.64
CA ASN A 50 -2.57 -8.93 -19.27
C ASN A 50 -3.33 -7.92 -20.16
N ARG A 51 -4.01 -6.97 -19.54
CA ARG A 51 -4.78 -5.91 -20.24
C ARG A 51 -4.14 -4.53 -20.12
N ILE A 52 -3.04 -4.40 -19.38
CA ILE A 52 -2.38 -3.11 -19.13
C ILE A 52 -1.57 -2.67 -20.36
N GLY A 53 -1.14 -3.62 -21.22
CA GLY A 53 -0.31 -3.33 -22.38
C GLY A 53 1.14 -3.06 -21.97
N ASP A 54 1.55 -1.81 -21.84
CA ASP A 54 2.89 -1.46 -21.38
C ASP A 54 2.99 -1.57 -19.86
N THR A 55 3.84 -2.46 -19.39
CA THR A 55 4.15 -2.69 -17.97
C THR A 55 5.57 -2.26 -17.59
N SER A 56 6.30 -1.60 -18.48
CA SER A 56 7.69 -1.20 -18.25
C SER A 56 7.88 -0.20 -17.11
N TRP A 57 6.80 0.50 -16.74
CA TRP A 57 6.77 1.45 -15.62
C TRP A 57 6.67 0.77 -14.26
N ILE A 58 6.25 -0.51 -14.21
CA ILE A 58 6.15 -1.28 -12.97
C ILE A 58 7.55 -1.73 -12.55
N LYS A 59 8.01 -1.25 -11.41
CA LYS A 59 9.30 -1.64 -10.84
C LYS A 59 9.08 -2.45 -9.59
N THR A 60 9.78 -3.56 -9.49
CA THR A 60 9.87 -4.33 -8.24
C THR A 60 10.99 -3.76 -7.38
N GLY A 61 10.89 -3.92 -6.07
CA GLY A 61 11.93 -3.45 -5.17
C GLY A 61 11.62 -3.78 -3.72
N LYS A 62 12.59 -3.47 -2.88
CA LYS A 62 12.47 -3.59 -1.43
C LYS A 62 11.96 -2.28 -0.85
N VAL A 63 11.28 -2.36 0.28
CA VAL A 63 10.66 -1.21 0.92
C VAL A 63 11.09 -1.06 2.37
N ALA A 64 11.37 0.16 2.80
CA ALA A 64 11.41 0.51 4.21
C ALA A 64 9.99 0.93 4.64
N TRP A 65 9.45 0.19 5.60
CA TRP A 65 8.07 0.34 6.03
C TRP A 65 8.01 0.85 7.48
N ASP A 66 7.48 2.04 7.67
CA ASP A 66 7.48 2.79 8.93
C ASP A 66 6.59 2.19 10.02
N TRP A 67 5.45 1.62 9.65
CA TRP A 67 4.50 1.03 10.60
C TRP A 67 5.06 -0.18 11.34
N TRP A 68 5.99 -0.93 10.72
CA TRP A 68 6.54 -2.14 11.30
C TRP A 68 7.22 -1.91 12.66
N ASN A 69 7.83 -0.76 12.86
CA ASN A 69 8.46 -0.36 14.12
C ASN A 69 7.76 0.83 14.80
N ASP A 70 6.47 1.06 14.49
CA ASP A 70 5.62 2.09 15.09
C ASP A 70 6.25 3.49 14.97
N TRP A 71 6.76 3.82 13.78
CA TRP A 71 7.47 5.07 13.47
C TRP A 71 8.62 5.40 14.42
N ASN A 72 9.05 4.45 15.25
CA ASN A 72 10.10 4.69 16.24
C ASN A 72 11.49 4.75 15.61
N LEU A 73 12.22 5.78 15.95
CA LEU A 73 13.64 5.92 15.66
C LEU A 73 14.39 6.19 16.96
N LYS A 74 15.59 5.61 17.08
CA LYS A 74 16.50 5.84 18.21
C LYS A 74 17.77 6.53 17.75
N GLY A 75 18.35 7.37 18.62
CA GLY A 75 19.59 8.07 18.33
C GLY A 75 19.48 9.20 17.30
N VAL A 76 18.26 9.73 17.11
CA VAL A 76 18.00 10.88 16.23
C VAL A 76 17.80 12.16 17.06
N PRO A 77 18.17 13.34 16.54
CA PRO A 77 18.05 14.62 17.25
C PRO A 77 16.65 15.25 17.18
N PHE A 78 15.67 14.52 16.71
CA PHE A 78 14.28 14.98 16.56
C PHE A 78 13.29 13.96 17.17
N LYS A 79 12.04 14.37 17.35
CA LYS A 79 10.98 13.49 17.80
C LYS A 79 10.49 12.63 16.63
N ALA A 80 10.69 11.32 16.72
CA ALA A 80 10.17 10.39 15.74
C ALA A 80 8.62 10.35 15.74
N GLY A 81 8.04 10.10 14.58
CA GLY A 81 6.60 10.05 14.36
C GLY A 81 6.24 10.36 12.91
N ILE A 82 4.98 10.69 12.65
CA ILE A 82 4.51 11.05 11.32
C ILE A 82 4.86 12.52 11.05
N ASN A 83 6.07 12.75 10.55
CA ASN A 83 6.59 14.09 10.25
C ASN A 83 7.72 14.04 9.22
N MET A 84 8.09 15.20 8.69
CA MET A 84 9.10 15.35 7.64
C MET A 84 10.47 14.77 8.02
N ASP A 85 10.93 15.01 9.24
CA ASP A 85 12.27 14.56 9.68
C ASP A 85 12.34 13.04 9.72
N THR A 86 11.30 12.39 10.22
CA THR A 86 11.19 10.92 10.26
C THR A 86 11.22 10.34 8.86
N TYR A 87 10.41 10.84 7.92
CA TYR A 87 10.37 10.29 6.57
C TYR A 87 11.64 10.61 5.77
N LYS A 88 12.26 11.75 5.95
CA LYS A 88 13.59 12.01 5.38
C LYS A 88 14.65 11.03 5.90
N TYR A 89 14.58 10.70 7.18
CA TYR A 89 15.46 9.66 7.76
C TYR A 89 15.23 8.29 7.13
N TYR A 90 13.96 7.89 6.94
CA TYR A 90 13.62 6.63 6.24
C TYR A 90 14.11 6.63 4.79
N ILE A 91 13.97 7.74 4.08
CA ILE A 91 14.51 7.91 2.72
C ILE A 91 16.04 7.77 2.71
N ASP A 92 16.74 8.42 3.62
CA ASP A 92 18.20 8.31 3.74
C ASP A 92 18.64 6.88 4.10
N PHE A 93 17.89 6.21 4.97
CA PHE A 93 18.14 4.80 5.31
C PHE A 93 17.94 3.92 4.08
N ALA A 94 16.83 4.06 3.38
CA ALA A 94 16.51 3.30 2.18
C ALA A 94 17.60 3.48 1.12
N SER A 95 17.99 4.72 0.84
CA SER A 95 19.06 5.05 -0.11
C SER A 95 20.39 4.39 0.23
N ARG A 96 20.82 4.48 1.50
CA ARG A 96 22.10 3.87 1.94
C ARG A 96 22.10 2.35 1.90
N ASN A 97 20.94 1.72 2.02
CA ASN A 97 20.81 0.26 2.08
C ASN A 97 20.29 -0.37 0.78
N GLY A 98 20.20 0.40 -0.30
CA GLY A 98 19.73 -0.10 -1.59
C GLY A 98 18.28 -0.60 -1.54
N LEU A 99 17.43 0.13 -0.85
CA LEU A 99 15.97 -0.06 -0.88
C LEU A 99 15.38 0.95 -1.84
N GLU A 100 14.52 0.48 -2.73
CA GLU A 100 13.97 1.30 -3.80
C GLU A 100 12.83 2.19 -3.33
N PHE A 101 12.15 1.78 -2.25
CA PHE A 101 10.93 2.43 -1.80
C PHE A 101 10.88 2.68 -0.29
N ILE A 102 10.10 3.68 0.11
CA ILE A 102 9.50 3.77 1.45
C ILE A 102 7.98 3.71 1.33
N VAL A 103 7.30 3.18 2.36
CA VAL A 103 5.85 3.30 2.52
C VAL A 103 5.59 4.33 3.62
N LEU A 104 4.74 5.31 3.32
CA LEU A 104 4.06 6.10 4.34
C LEU A 104 2.78 5.35 4.70
N ASP A 105 2.75 4.70 5.87
CA ASP A 105 1.61 3.94 6.36
C ASP A 105 0.53 4.86 6.95
N GLU A 106 -0.42 4.33 7.70
CA GLU A 106 -1.55 5.06 8.27
C GLU A 106 -1.11 6.37 8.95
N GLY A 107 -1.83 7.47 8.65
CA GLY A 107 -1.66 8.76 9.34
C GLY A 107 -1.08 9.89 8.48
N TRP A 108 -0.71 9.67 7.24
CA TRP A 108 -0.31 10.76 6.32
C TRP A 108 -1.51 11.59 5.82
N TYR A 109 -2.73 11.08 5.95
CA TYR A 109 -3.99 11.81 5.87
C TYR A 109 -4.82 11.52 7.14
N ASP A 110 -5.82 12.34 7.43
CA ASP A 110 -6.68 12.12 8.60
C ASP A 110 -7.64 10.94 8.35
N PRO A 111 -7.44 9.78 9.01
CA PRO A 111 -8.29 8.61 8.80
C PRO A 111 -9.73 8.81 9.25
N LYS A 112 -9.99 9.81 10.11
CA LYS A 112 -11.35 10.11 10.57
C LYS A 112 -12.17 10.83 9.52
N SER A 113 -11.51 11.66 8.69
CA SER A 113 -12.18 12.34 7.58
C SER A 113 -12.50 11.37 6.44
N GLY A 114 -11.72 10.29 6.27
CA GLY A 114 -11.79 9.43 5.10
C GLY A 114 -11.44 10.15 3.79
N ASP A 115 -10.80 11.31 3.87
CA ASP A 115 -10.36 12.09 2.73
C ASP A 115 -8.85 11.93 2.51
N MET A 116 -8.49 10.99 1.65
CA MET A 116 -7.09 10.79 1.28
C MET A 116 -6.56 11.83 0.29
N LEU A 117 -7.41 12.75 -0.18
CA LEU A 117 -6.95 13.85 -1.03
C LEU A 117 -6.36 15.00 -0.20
N THR A 118 -6.58 15.01 1.10
CA THR A 118 -6.02 16.02 2.02
C THR A 118 -4.92 15.40 2.88
N VAL A 119 -3.69 15.86 2.68
CA VAL A 119 -2.52 15.46 3.46
C VAL A 119 -2.53 16.24 4.78
N ILE A 120 -2.07 15.61 5.87
CA ILE A 120 -1.94 16.30 7.16
C ILE A 120 -0.91 17.45 7.08
N PRO A 121 -1.06 18.50 7.89
CA PRO A 121 -0.20 19.69 7.82
C PRO A 121 1.26 19.42 8.21
N GLU A 122 1.54 18.34 8.92
CA GLU A 122 2.88 17.91 9.32
C GLU A 122 3.72 17.36 8.17
N LEU A 123 3.11 17.12 7.00
CA LEU A 123 3.75 16.52 5.84
C LEU A 123 3.62 17.39 4.59
N ASP A 124 4.75 17.67 3.97
CA ASP A 124 4.83 18.21 2.61
C ASP A 124 5.21 17.06 1.65
N LEU A 125 4.19 16.40 1.05
CA LEU A 125 4.43 15.30 0.12
C LEU A 125 5.26 15.72 -1.12
N PRO A 126 5.01 16.86 -1.76
CA PRO A 126 5.86 17.35 -2.84
C PRO A 126 7.33 17.43 -2.45
N GLU A 127 7.64 17.98 -1.26
CA GLU A 127 9.01 18.05 -0.75
C GLU A 127 9.59 16.67 -0.49
N LEU A 128 8.84 15.75 0.13
CA LEU A 128 9.28 14.37 0.38
C LEU A 128 9.56 13.62 -0.92
N ILE A 129 8.68 13.78 -1.92
CA ILE A 129 8.86 13.15 -3.24
C ILE A 129 10.14 13.67 -3.91
N ALA A 130 10.34 14.99 -3.90
CA ALA A 130 11.55 15.60 -4.46
C ALA A 130 12.81 15.12 -3.73
N TYR A 131 12.76 15.03 -2.40
CA TYR A 131 13.85 14.52 -1.58
C TYR A 131 14.15 13.04 -1.88
N GLY A 132 13.12 12.20 -1.90
CA GLY A 132 13.24 10.78 -2.26
C GLY A 132 13.85 10.59 -3.64
N LYS A 133 13.36 11.32 -4.63
CA LYS A 133 13.90 11.29 -6.00
C LYS A 133 15.38 11.69 -6.05
N SER A 134 15.82 12.68 -5.28
CA SER A 134 17.24 13.08 -5.19
C SER A 134 18.13 11.99 -4.59
N LYS A 135 17.54 11.06 -3.83
CA LYS A 135 18.22 9.93 -3.18
C LYS A 135 18.02 8.59 -3.89
N GLY A 136 17.30 8.57 -5.00
CA GLY A 136 16.97 7.35 -5.73
C GLY A 136 15.93 6.46 -5.02
N VAL A 137 15.12 7.04 -4.14
CA VAL A 137 14.07 6.35 -3.36
C VAL A 137 12.71 6.87 -3.78
N GLU A 138 11.78 5.97 -4.04
CA GLU A 138 10.43 6.29 -4.44
C GLU A 138 9.45 6.09 -3.26
N ILE A 139 8.26 6.71 -3.34
CA ILE A 139 7.29 6.71 -2.26
C ILE A 139 6.02 5.95 -2.66
N VAL A 140 5.56 5.10 -1.76
CA VAL A 140 4.27 4.42 -1.77
C VAL A 140 3.44 4.93 -0.61
N LEU A 141 2.16 5.15 -0.82
CA LEU A 141 1.23 5.60 0.22
C LEU A 141 0.33 4.46 0.67
N TRP A 142 0.00 4.43 1.94
CA TRP A 142 -0.98 3.50 2.48
C TRP A 142 -2.40 4.06 2.40
N THR A 143 -3.38 3.20 2.24
CA THR A 143 -4.80 3.55 2.38
C THR A 143 -5.63 2.31 2.69
N VAL A 144 -6.85 2.51 3.18
CA VAL A 144 -7.84 1.43 3.28
C VAL A 144 -8.69 1.36 2.01
N PHE A 145 -9.12 0.14 1.67
CA PHE A 145 -9.86 -0.12 0.45
C PHE A 145 -11.07 0.81 0.26
N ASN A 146 -11.91 0.97 1.27
CA ASN A 146 -13.14 1.77 1.16
C ASN A 146 -12.87 3.25 0.87
N VAL A 147 -11.78 3.80 1.41
CA VAL A 147 -11.38 5.20 1.16
C VAL A 147 -10.88 5.34 -0.26
N LEU A 148 -10.02 4.43 -0.71
CA LEU A 148 -9.52 4.45 -2.08
C LEU A 148 -10.65 4.26 -3.10
N ASP A 149 -11.53 3.28 -2.89
CA ASP A 149 -12.64 2.97 -3.80
C ASP A 149 -13.56 4.18 -4.02
N SER A 150 -13.87 4.90 -2.94
CA SER A 150 -14.70 6.10 -3.01
C SER A 150 -14.07 7.30 -3.74
N GLN A 151 -12.74 7.31 -3.90
CA GLN A 151 -11.96 8.42 -4.45
C GLN A 151 -10.98 7.96 -5.54
N LEU A 152 -11.16 6.77 -6.09
CA LEU A 152 -10.17 6.04 -6.90
C LEU A 152 -9.55 6.89 -8.01
N GLU A 153 -10.36 7.44 -8.88
CA GLU A 153 -9.88 8.20 -10.04
C GLU A 153 -9.13 9.48 -9.62
N ALA A 154 -9.71 10.23 -8.68
CA ALA A 154 -9.13 11.47 -8.18
C ALA A 154 -7.81 11.23 -7.46
N ALA A 155 -7.76 10.20 -6.60
CA ALA A 155 -6.57 9.84 -5.86
C ALA A 155 -5.46 9.32 -6.78
N CYS A 156 -5.78 8.38 -7.67
CA CYS A 156 -4.81 7.85 -8.63
C CYS A 156 -4.23 8.97 -9.50
N LYS A 157 -5.09 9.84 -10.05
CA LYS A 157 -4.62 10.96 -10.86
C LYS A 157 -3.72 11.90 -10.07
N LYS A 158 -4.20 12.39 -8.92
CA LYS A 158 -3.47 13.35 -8.08
C LYS A 158 -2.09 12.83 -7.71
N TYR A 159 -2.01 11.63 -7.17
CA TYR A 159 -0.77 11.10 -6.63
C TYR A 159 0.18 10.59 -7.71
N ALA A 160 -0.33 10.10 -8.85
CA ALA A 160 0.50 9.80 -10.02
C ALA A 160 1.14 11.09 -10.59
N ASP A 161 0.36 12.16 -10.74
CA ASP A 161 0.85 13.47 -11.22
C ASP A 161 1.94 14.03 -10.27
N MET A 162 1.84 13.78 -8.97
CA MET A 162 2.85 14.16 -7.97
C MET A 162 4.11 13.29 -8.03
N GLY A 163 4.02 12.07 -8.57
CA GLY A 163 5.14 11.13 -8.66
C GLY A 163 5.12 9.99 -7.63
N ILE A 164 4.02 9.80 -6.92
CA ILE A 164 3.79 8.61 -6.07
C ILE A 164 3.72 7.35 -6.96
N LYS A 165 4.27 6.24 -6.49
CA LYS A 165 4.43 5.02 -7.30
C LYS A 165 3.36 3.97 -7.09
N GLY A 166 2.61 4.07 -6.04
CA GLY A 166 1.51 3.15 -5.78
C GLY A 166 0.91 3.30 -4.40
N PHE A 167 -0.05 2.44 -4.14
CA PHE A 167 -0.72 2.36 -2.85
C PHE A 167 -0.55 0.97 -2.24
N LYS A 168 -0.23 0.93 -0.93
CA LYS A 168 -0.46 -0.24 -0.09
C LYS A 168 -1.91 -0.16 0.38
N VAL A 169 -2.73 -1.13 -0.01
CA VAL A 169 -4.17 -1.11 0.28
C VAL A 169 -4.52 -2.21 1.27
N ASP A 170 -5.07 -1.85 2.42
CA ASP A 170 -5.58 -2.76 3.45
C ASP A 170 -7.11 -2.88 3.40
#